data_29a9745a66c43f4a10480c82dc2b9fe5
#
_entry.id   29a9745a66c43f4a10480c82dc2b9fe5
#
_cell.length_a   1.000
_cell.length_b   1.000
_cell.length_c   1.000
_cell.angle_alpha   90.00
_cell.angle_beta   90.00
_cell.angle_gamma   90.00
#
_symmetry.space_group_name_H-M   'P 1'
#
loop_
_entity.id
_entity.type
_entity.pdbx_description
1 polymer ?
#
loop_
_entity_poly.entity_id
_entity_poly.type
_entity_poly.pdbx_seq_one_letter_code
_entity_poly.pdbx_strand_id
1 'polypeptide(L)'
;MFSSLLQGFLLSLSLILAIGAQNAFVLKQGLKGQHVFWVCLICALSDALLISLGVFGLSAVEAIIPEFAIVARYFGAAFLFFYGSKSFLSAYRQHNSLVPEGARTTSLSSAVLVCLALTWLNPHVYLDTVVLLGSIALQYGEQSHLFGIGAIAGSFVFFFSLGYGASFLRPLFAKPPTWVALEIVIGLV
;
A
#
# COMPACT_ATOMS: atom_id res chain seq x y z
N MET A 1 -26.47 -7.10 8.95
CA MET A 1 -25.34 -6.68 9.82
C MET A 1 -24.05 -7.45 9.54
N PHE A 2 -23.97 -8.75 9.84
CA PHE A 2 -22.75 -9.54 9.62
C PHE A 2 -22.37 -9.63 8.14
N SER A 3 -23.35 -9.72 7.24
CA SER A 3 -23.14 -9.77 5.79
C SER A 3 -22.44 -8.52 5.25
N SER A 4 -22.88 -7.32 5.64
CA SER A 4 -22.30 -6.05 5.17
C SER A 4 -20.85 -5.85 5.62
N LEU A 5 -20.56 -6.21 6.88
CA LEU A 5 -19.20 -6.17 7.43
C LEU A 5 -18.28 -7.15 6.69
N LEU A 6 -18.74 -8.40 6.48
CA LEU A 6 -17.96 -9.41 5.77
C LEU A 6 -17.72 -9.03 4.30
N GLN A 7 -18.72 -8.44 3.65
CA GLN A 7 -18.59 -7.99 2.26
C GLN A 7 -17.60 -6.83 2.13
N GLY A 8 -17.63 -5.85 3.04
CA GLY A 8 -16.63 -4.78 3.10
C GLY A 8 -15.22 -5.33 3.32
N PHE A 9 -15.07 -6.25 4.26
CA PHE A 9 -13.80 -6.93 4.54
C PHE A 9 -13.24 -7.65 3.30
N LEU A 10 -14.04 -8.50 2.66
CA LEU A 10 -13.60 -9.30 1.51
C LEU A 10 -13.31 -8.43 0.29
N LEU A 11 -14.14 -7.40 0.05
CA LEU A 11 -13.94 -6.50 -1.07
C LEU A 11 -12.64 -5.69 -0.90
N SER A 12 -12.44 -5.10 0.28
CA SER A 12 -11.18 -4.39 0.58
C SER A 12 -9.96 -5.29 0.40
N LEU A 13 -10.00 -6.52 0.94
CA LEU A 13 -8.92 -7.49 0.72
C LEU A 13 -8.66 -7.74 -0.77
N SER A 14 -9.71 -7.90 -1.57
CA SER A 14 -9.56 -8.20 -3.01
C SER A 14 -8.91 -7.06 -3.78
N LEU A 15 -9.21 -5.80 -3.41
CA LEU A 15 -8.62 -4.62 -4.03
C LEU A 15 -7.14 -4.44 -3.62
N ILE A 16 -6.84 -4.59 -2.32
CA ILE A 16 -5.48 -4.38 -1.80
C ILE A 16 -4.54 -5.53 -2.20
N LEU A 17 -5.06 -6.74 -2.49
CA LEU A 17 -4.26 -7.87 -2.97
C LEU A 17 -3.55 -7.61 -4.31
N ALA A 18 -4.03 -6.66 -5.11
CA ALA A 18 -3.32 -6.22 -6.30
C ALA A 18 -1.92 -5.69 -5.90
N ILE A 19 -0.87 -6.32 -6.45
CA ILE A 19 0.51 -5.96 -6.11
C ILE A 19 0.82 -4.59 -6.70
N GLY A 20 1.03 -3.60 -5.83
CA GLY A 20 1.47 -2.26 -6.17
C GLY A 20 2.80 -1.92 -5.47
N ALA A 21 3.37 -0.77 -5.79
CA ALA A 21 4.62 -0.31 -5.20
C ALA A 21 4.55 -0.19 -3.66
N GLN A 22 3.39 0.15 -3.10
CA GLN A 22 3.15 0.19 -1.65
C GLN A 22 3.28 -1.20 -1.02
N ASN A 23 2.59 -2.21 -1.58
CA ASN A 23 2.62 -3.59 -1.08
C ASN A 23 4.03 -4.18 -1.18
N ALA A 24 4.73 -3.91 -2.28
CA ALA A 24 6.11 -4.32 -2.48
C ALA A 24 7.06 -3.66 -1.46
N PHE A 25 6.81 -2.39 -1.11
CA PHE A 25 7.58 -1.70 -0.06
C PHE A 25 7.33 -2.30 1.33
N VAL A 26 6.07 -2.59 1.69
CA VAL A 26 5.71 -3.26 2.96
C VAL A 26 6.39 -4.64 3.04
N LEU A 27 6.31 -5.43 1.96
CA LEU A 27 6.99 -6.72 1.85
C LEU A 27 8.50 -6.58 2.07
N LYS A 28 9.13 -5.60 1.42
CA LYS A 28 10.57 -5.31 1.56
C LYS A 28 10.95 -4.99 3.00
N GLN A 29 10.17 -4.16 3.69
CA GLN A 29 10.41 -3.83 5.11
C GLN A 29 10.22 -5.05 6.02
N GLY A 30 9.21 -5.87 5.75
CA GLY A 30 8.97 -7.12 6.45
C GLY A 30 10.13 -8.13 6.29
N LEU A 31 10.65 -8.29 5.06
CA LEU A 31 11.83 -9.11 4.77
C LEU A 31 13.07 -8.62 5.51
N LYS A 32 13.29 -7.30 5.57
CA LYS A 32 14.38 -6.68 6.34
C LYS A 32 14.17 -6.77 7.85
N GLY A 33 12.94 -6.92 8.31
CA GLY A 33 12.57 -6.85 9.72
C GLY A 33 12.73 -5.43 10.30
N GLN A 34 12.66 -4.41 9.46
CA GLN A 34 12.88 -3.02 9.85
C GLN A 34 11.58 -2.24 9.83
N HIS A 35 11.25 -1.60 10.95
CA HIS A 35 10.09 -0.70 11.09
C HIS A 35 8.74 -1.30 10.67
N VAL A 36 8.60 -2.64 10.69
CA VAL A 36 7.44 -3.37 10.16
C VAL A 36 6.14 -2.86 10.76
N PHE A 37 6.08 -2.73 12.10
CA PHE A 37 4.90 -2.25 12.80
C PHE A 37 4.46 -0.88 12.30
N TRP A 38 5.39 0.08 12.22
CA TRP A 38 5.08 1.46 11.83
C TRP A 38 4.64 1.57 10.38
N VAL A 39 5.28 0.83 9.48
CA VAL A 39 4.91 0.81 8.07
C VAL A 39 3.52 0.20 7.88
N CYS A 40 3.23 -0.95 8.49
CA CYS A 40 1.90 -1.57 8.44
C CYS A 40 0.83 -0.65 9.03
N LEU A 41 1.12 -0.03 10.18
CA LEU A 41 0.19 0.88 10.84
C LEU A 41 -0.13 2.11 9.99
N ILE A 42 0.88 2.74 9.37
CA ILE A 42 0.69 3.91 8.52
C ILE A 42 -0.13 3.56 7.28
N CYS A 43 0.16 2.43 6.62
CA CYS A 43 -0.64 1.98 5.48
C CYS A 43 -2.10 1.76 5.91
N ALA A 44 -2.34 1.00 6.98
CA ALA A 44 -3.68 0.68 7.44
C ALA A 44 -4.46 1.91 7.93
N LEU A 45 -3.81 2.85 8.63
CA LEU A 45 -4.43 4.11 9.05
C LEU A 45 -4.73 5.03 7.86
N SER A 46 -3.85 5.09 6.87
CA SER A 46 -4.11 5.86 5.63
C SER A 46 -5.32 5.31 4.90
N ASP A 47 -5.41 3.99 4.74
CA ASP A 47 -6.58 3.37 4.14
C ASP A 47 -7.85 3.61 4.98
N ALA A 48 -7.76 3.49 6.31
CA ALA A 48 -8.89 3.76 7.19
C ALA A 48 -9.44 5.18 7.03
N LEU A 49 -8.55 6.18 6.89
CA LEU A 49 -8.93 7.56 6.61
C LEU A 49 -9.60 7.69 5.24
N LEU A 50 -9.00 7.14 4.20
CA LEU A 50 -9.52 7.24 2.84
C LEU A 50 -10.84 6.47 2.67
N ILE A 51 -10.97 5.27 3.25
CA ILE A 51 -12.22 4.50 3.26
C ILE A 51 -13.30 5.28 4.02
N SER A 52 -12.96 5.87 5.16
CA SER A 52 -13.92 6.69 5.92
C SER A 52 -14.39 7.91 5.13
N LEU A 53 -13.48 8.59 4.42
CA LEU A 53 -13.82 9.68 3.51
C LEU A 53 -14.74 9.21 2.38
N GLY A 54 -14.49 8.04 1.80
CA GLY A 54 -15.35 7.45 0.76
C GLY A 54 -16.74 7.08 1.28
N VAL A 55 -16.80 6.38 2.41
CA VAL A 55 -18.07 5.88 2.97
C VAL A 55 -18.96 7.00 3.51
N PHE A 56 -18.37 8.03 4.13
CA PHE A 56 -19.13 9.11 4.81
C PHE A 56 -19.07 10.45 4.08
N GLY A 57 -18.14 10.67 3.19
CA GLY A 57 -17.87 11.96 2.57
C GLY A 57 -17.94 11.99 1.04
N LEU A 58 -18.40 10.94 0.38
CA LEU A 58 -18.29 10.80 -1.09
C LEU A 58 -18.89 12.01 -1.82
N SER A 59 -20.06 12.49 -1.41
CA SER A 59 -20.74 13.64 -2.03
C SER A 59 -19.94 14.96 -1.92
N ALA A 60 -19.19 15.14 -0.84
CA ALA A 60 -18.33 16.30 -0.66
C ALA A 60 -16.99 16.14 -1.43
N VAL A 61 -16.51 14.91 -1.56
CA VAL A 61 -15.24 14.59 -2.21
C VAL A 61 -15.40 14.61 -3.73
N GLU A 62 -16.54 14.22 -4.29
CA GLU A 62 -16.80 14.25 -5.75
C GLU A 62 -16.59 15.65 -6.36
N ALA A 63 -16.86 16.71 -5.60
CA ALA A 63 -16.65 18.09 -6.04
C ALA A 63 -15.15 18.48 -6.14
N ILE A 64 -14.27 17.82 -5.39
CA ILE A 64 -12.83 18.15 -5.28
C ILE A 64 -11.96 17.18 -6.09
N ILE A 65 -12.45 15.96 -6.32
CA ILE A 65 -11.69 14.87 -6.97
C ILE A 65 -11.09 15.24 -8.34
N PRO A 66 -11.79 15.91 -9.28
CA PRO A 66 -11.24 16.12 -10.61
C PRO A 66 -9.91 16.88 -10.60
N GLU A 67 -9.84 17.98 -9.87
CA GLU A 67 -8.62 18.80 -9.81
C GLU A 67 -7.51 18.09 -9.01
N PHE A 68 -7.86 17.50 -7.88
CA PHE A 68 -6.93 16.73 -7.07
C PHE A 68 -6.38 15.51 -7.83
N ALA A 69 -7.21 14.79 -8.57
CA ALA A 69 -6.80 13.62 -9.36
C ALA A 69 -5.77 13.99 -10.45
N ILE A 70 -5.90 15.16 -11.08
CA ILE A 70 -4.93 15.65 -12.06
C ILE A 70 -3.57 15.89 -11.39
N VAL A 71 -3.55 16.61 -10.28
CA VAL A 71 -2.32 16.90 -9.52
C VAL A 71 -1.68 15.61 -9.02
N ALA A 72 -2.46 14.73 -8.37
CA ALA A 72 -1.98 13.45 -7.86
C ALA A 72 -1.41 12.56 -8.96
N ARG A 73 -2.02 12.56 -10.17
CA ARG A 73 -1.53 11.79 -11.33
C ARG A 73 -0.12 12.21 -11.75
N TYR A 74 0.16 13.50 -11.90
CA TYR A 74 1.46 13.97 -12.36
C TYR A 74 2.54 13.84 -11.27
N PHE A 75 2.23 14.24 -10.03
CA PHE A 75 3.17 14.10 -8.92
C PHE A 75 3.41 12.64 -8.55
N GLY A 76 2.34 11.82 -8.55
CA GLY A 76 2.44 10.39 -8.31
C GLY A 76 3.26 9.68 -9.38
N ALA A 77 3.02 9.97 -10.66
CA ALA A 77 3.79 9.41 -11.77
C ALA A 77 5.28 9.79 -11.67
N ALA A 78 5.60 11.05 -11.38
CA ALA A 78 6.97 11.51 -11.20
C ALA A 78 7.64 10.81 -10.00
N PHE A 79 6.93 10.69 -8.87
CA PHE A 79 7.42 9.98 -7.68
C PHE A 79 7.64 8.49 -7.96
N LEU A 80 6.68 7.80 -8.57
CA LEU A 80 6.79 6.37 -8.90
C LEU A 80 7.93 6.12 -9.89
N PHE A 81 8.07 6.98 -10.90
CA PHE A 81 9.19 6.91 -11.83
C PHE A 81 10.54 7.06 -11.11
N PHE A 82 10.66 8.02 -10.20
CA PHE A 82 11.88 8.21 -9.40
C PHE A 82 12.13 7.00 -8.48
N TYR A 83 11.09 6.52 -7.81
CA TYR A 83 11.19 5.37 -6.91
C TYR A 83 11.55 4.07 -7.66
N GLY A 84 10.89 3.82 -8.79
CA GLY A 84 11.18 2.68 -9.67
C GLY A 84 12.61 2.75 -10.23
N SER A 85 13.04 3.92 -10.71
CA SER A 85 14.42 4.14 -11.19
C SER A 85 15.46 3.85 -10.10
N LYS A 86 15.17 4.26 -8.85
CA LYS A 86 16.03 3.95 -7.71
C LYS A 86 16.06 2.45 -7.42
N SER A 87 14.96 1.73 -7.56
CA SER A 87 14.90 0.29 -7.39
C SER A 87 15.68 -0.45 -8.49
N PHE A 88 15.56 -0.04 -9.76
CA PHE A 88 16.40 -0.58 -10.84
C PHE A 88 17.89 -0.33 -10.61
N LEU A 89 18.26 0.87 -10.18
CA LEU A 89 19.66 1.17 -9.87
C LEU A 89 20.18 0.33 -8.70
N SER A 90 19.31 0.06 -7.70
CA SER A 90 19.61 -0.84 -6.60
C SER A 90 19.83 -2.26 -7.08
N ALA A 91 18.94 -2.79 -7.94
CA ALA A 91 19.08 -4.12 -8.55
C ALA A 91 20.40 -4.25 -9.33
N TYR A 92 20.75 -3.24 -10.14
CA TYR A 92 22.00 -3.23 -10.90
C TYR A 92 23.24 -3.22 -10.00
N ARG A 93 23.21 -2.41 -8.94
CA ARG A 93 24.32 -2.33 -7.97
C ARG A 93 24.46 -3.61 -7.14
N GLN A 94 23.37 -4.27 -6.79
CA GLN A 94 23.38 -5.54 -6.06
C GLN A 94 23.96 -6.68 -6.90
N HIS A 95 23.71 -6.69 -8.20
CA HIS A 95 24.31 -7.66 -9.10
C HIS A 95 25.84 -7.61 -9.07
N ASN A 96 26.41 -6.44 -8.78
CA ASN A 96 27.85 -6.19 -8.72
C ASN A 96 28.41 -6.09 -7.28
N SER A 97 27.61 -6.32 -6.24
CA SER A 97 27.98 -6.16 -4.83
C SER A 97 27.85 -7.49 -4.07
N LEU A 98 28.86 -7.81 -3.28
CA LEU A 98 28.88 -8.99 -2.41
C LEU A 98 28.05 -8.84 -1.14
N VAL A 99 27.52 -7.64 -0.87
CA VAL A 99 26.74 -7.34 0.34
C VAL A 99 25.25 -7.30 0.00
N PRO A 100 24.42 -8.21 0.54
CA PRO A 100 22.97 -8.16 0.34
C PRO A 100 22.39 -6.84 0.86
N GLU A 101 21.49 -6.20 0.10
CA GLU A 101 20.85 -4.96 0.50
C GLU A 101 19.98 -5.11 1.76
N GLY A 102 19.62 -6.35 2.11
CA GLY A 102 18.98 -6.69 3.39
C GLY A 102 19.76 -6.24 4.63
N ALA A 103 21.10 -6.06 4.50
CA ALA A 103 21.95 -5.58 5.58
C ALA A 103 21.93 -4.05 5.77
N ARG A 104 21.41 -3.27 4.78
CA ARG A 104 21.35 -1.81 4.90
C ARG A 104 20.17 -1.38 5.77
N THR A 105 20.46 -0.65 6.82
CA THR A 105 19.44 -0.07 7.70
C THR A 105 18.77 1.13 7.04
N THR A 106 17.44 1.18 7.11
CA THR A 106 16.65 2.33 6.71
C THR A 106 16.28 3.12 7.95
N SER A 107 16.36 4.45 7.95
CA SER A 107 15.86 5.23 9.09
C SER A 107 14.32 5.17 9.15
N LEU A 108 13.75 5.23 10.35
CA LEU A 108 12.30 5.24 10.53
C LEU A 108 11.63 6.37 9.76
N SER A 109 12.19 7.58 9.83
CA SER A 109 11.67 8.76 9.11
C SER A 109 11.63 8.53 7.60
N SER A 110 12.69 7.95 7.03
CA SER A 110 12.72 7.63 5.61
C SER A 110 11.68 6.57 5.24
N ALA A 111 11.51 5.52 6.07
CA ALA A 111 10.52 4.49 5.83
C ALA A 111 9.09 5.05 5.89
N VAL A 112 8.80 5.93 6.85
CA VAL A 112 7.51 6.61 7.01
C VAL A 112 7.23 7.52 5.80
N LEU A 113 8.18 8.36 5.40
CA LEU A 113 8.00 9.27 4.26
C LEU A 113 7.76 8.53 2.96
N VAL A 114 8.50 7.46 2.70
CA VAL A 114 8.29 6.62 1.49
C VAL A 114 6.91 5.95 1.54
N CYS A 115 6.52 5.40 2.69
CA CYS A 115 5.22 4.78 2.87
C CYS A 115 4.07 5.77 2.60
N LEU A 116 4.12 6.96 3.20
CA LEU A 116 3.15 8.03 2.96
C LEU A 116 3.12 8.45 1.49
N ALA A 117 4.29 8.63 0.87
CA ALA A 117 4.36 9.03 -0.53
C ALA A 117 3.76 7.96 -1.46
N LEU A 118 4.07 6.67 -1.24
CA LEU A 118 3.52 5.55 -2.02
C LEU A 118 2.00 5.40 -1.86
N THR A 119 1.43 5.83 -0.72
CA THR A 119 -0.01 5.82 -0.48
C THR A 119 -0.67 7.06 -1.03
N TRP A 120 -0.26 8.25 -0.55
CA TRP A 120 -0.97 9.50 -0.80
C TRP A 120 -0.70 10.14 -2.16
N LEU A 121 0.42 9.82 -2.82
CA LEU A 121 0.70 10.26 -4.19
C LEU A 121 0.22 9.28 -5.24
N ASN A 122 -0.33 8.12 -4.85
CA ASN A 122 -0.87 7.13 -5.77
C ASN A 122 -2.35 7.43 -6.08
N PRO A 123 -2.71 7.89 -7.29
CA PRO A 123 -4.08 8.20 -7.62
C PRO A 123 -5.01 6.97 -7.59
N HIS A 124 -4.47 5.78 -7.80
CA HIS A 124 -5.24 4.54 -7.78
C HIS A 124 -5.82 4.24 -6.40
N VAL A 125 -5.11 4.57 -5.34
CA VAL A 125 -5.58 4.38 -3.96
C VAL A 125 -6.87 5.16 -3.70
N TYR A 126 -6.99 6.39 -4.23
CA TYR A 126 -8.22 7.19 -4.11
C TYR A 126 -9.38 6.59 -4.91
N LEU A 127 -9.10 6.07 -6.10
CA LEU A 127 -10.12 5.41 -6.91
C LEU A 127 -10.66 4.16 -6.22
N ASP A 128 -9.82 3.37 -5.60
CA ASP A 128 -10.21 2.13 -4.93
C ASP A 128 -10.91 2.40 -3.58
N THR A 129 -10.33 3.27 -2.75
CA THR A 129 -10.80 3.46 -1.38
C THR A 129 -11.91 4.50 -1.26
N VAL A 130 -11.78 5.64 -1.94
CA VAL A 130 -12.77 6.72 -1.84
C VAL A 130 -13.91 6.51 -2.82
N VAL A 131 -13.58 6.32 -4.11
CA VAL A 131 -14.62 6.25 -5.16
C VAL A 131 -15.28 4.88 -5.17
N LEU A 132 -14.53 3.80 -5.35
CA LEU A 132 -15.11 2.47 -5.55
C LEU A 132 -15.74 1.93 -4.26
N LEU A 133 -14.98 1.87 -3.15
CA LEU A 133 -15.53 1.41 -1.87
C LEU A 133 -16.64 2.35 -1.37
N GLY A 134 -16.50 3.66 -1.53
CA GLY A 134 -17.53 4.63 -1.17
C GLY A 134 -18.82 4.43 -1.97
N SER A 135 -18.74 4.29 -3.28
CA SER A 135 -19.90 4.05 -4.16
C SER A 135 -20.62 2.75 -3.84
N ILE A 136 -19.86 1.69 -3.53
CA ILE A 136 -20.44 0.40 -3.15
C ILE A 136 -21.08 0.50 -1.77
N ALA A 137 -20.47 1.22 -0.82
CA ALA A 137 -21.02 1.43 0.51
C ALA A 137 -22.41 2.06 0.49
N LEU A 138 -22.69 2.97 -0.48
CA LEU A 138 -24.02 3.59 -0.64
C LEU A 138 -25.14 2.56 -0.87
N GLN A 139 -24.83 1.42 -1.50
CA GLN A 139 -25.82 0.37 -1.77
C GLN A 139 -26.30 -0.33 -0.49
N TYR A 140 -25.56 -0.17 0.62
CA TYR A 140 -25.90 -0.76 1.92
C TYR A 140 -26.78 0.14 2.80
N GLY A 141 -27.09 1.37 2.35
CA GLY A 141 -27.97 2.29 3.09
C GLY A 141 -27.50 2.52 4.53
N GLU A 142 -28.39 2.25 5.50
CA GLU A 142 -28.06 2.39 6.93
C GLU A 142 -26.92 1.48 7.41
N GLN A 143 -26.59 0.41 6.67
CA GLN A 143 -25.51 -0.50 7.01
C GLN A 143 -24.17 -0.13 6.34
N SER A 144 -24.08 1.00 5.66
CA SER A 144 -22.86 1.47 4.99
C SER A 144 -21.68 1.61 5.98
N HIS A 145 -21.95 2.04 7.21
CA HIS A 145 -20.94 2.13 8.26
C HIS A 145 -20.35 0.77 8.65
N LEU A 146 -21.17 -0.31 8.66
CA LEU A 146 -20.68 -1.67 8.92
C LEU A 146 -19.80 -2.17 7.78
N PHE A 147 -20.20 -1.86 6.54
CA PHE A 147 -19.38 -2.17 5.37
C PHE A 147 -18.02 -1.45 5.46
N GLY A 148 -18.00 -0.17 5.79
CA GLY A 148 -16.78 0.62 5.99
C GLY A 148 -15.87 0.05 7.09
N ILE A 149 -16.44 -0.33 8.23
CA ILE A 149 -15.69 -0.98 9.32
C ILE A 149 -15.07 -2.31 8.84
N GLY A 150 -15.83 -3.09 8.09
CA GLY A 150 -15.32 -4.33 7.48
C GLY A 150 -14.15 -4.06 6.54
N ALA A 151 -14.27 -3.06 5.67
CA ALA A 151 -13.23 -2.68 4.73
C ALA A 151 -11.95 -2.20 5.44
N ILE A 152 -12.08 -1.39 6.48
CA ILE A 152 -10.97 -0.96 7.32
C ILE A 152 -10.29 -2.16 8.00
N ALA A 153 -11.07 -3.06 8.58
CA ALA A 153 -10.52 -4.28 9.20
C ALA A 153 -9.75 -5.12 8.18
N GLY A 154 -10.24 -5.21 6.94
CA GLY A 154 -9.55 -5.88 5.83
C GLY A 154 -8.17 -5.30 5.55
N SER A 155 -8.06 -3.98 5.49
CA SER A 155 -6.78 -3.29 5.30
C SER A 155 -5.79 -3.57 6.45
N PHE A 156 -6.24 -3.48 7.70
CA PHE A 156 -5.39 -3.81 8.86
C PHE A 156 -4.90 -5.26 8.79
N VAL A 157 -5.80 -6.21 8.58
CA VAL A 157 -5.43 -7.63 8.47
C VAL A 157 -4.45 -7.85 7.34
N PHE A 158 -4.68 -7.24 6.17
CA PHE A 158 -3.80 -7.38 5.03
C PHE A 158 -2.38 -6.87 5.29
N PHE A 159 -2.22 -5.60 5.69
CA PHE A 159 -0.89 -5.02 5.86
C PHE A 159 -0.09 -5.69 6.98
N PHE A 160 -0.73 -6.01 8.09
CA PHE A 160 -0.05 -6.71 9.17
C PHE A 160 0.31 -8.16 8.77
N SER A 161 -0.58 -8.85 8.04
CA SER A 161 -0.28 -10.18 7.50
C SER A 161 0.87 -10.13 6.50
N LEU A 162 0.87 -9.16 5.59
CA LEU A 162 1.92 -8.99 4.59
C LEU A 162 3.27 -8.65 5.25
N GLY A 163 3.29 -7.64 6.14
CA GLY A 163 4.52 -7.17 6.75
C GLY A 163 5.17 -8.20 7.67
N TYR A 164 4.39 -8.84 8.54
CA TYR A 164 4.91 -9.88 9.44
C TYR A 164 5.06 -11.23 8.73
N GLY A 165 4.15 -11.57 7.82
CA GLY A 165 4.22 -12.78 6.99
C GLY A 165 5.46 -12.82 6.09
N ALA A 166 5.97 -11.66 5.68
CA ALA A 166 7.22 -11.56 4.93
C ALA A 166 8.41 -12.25 5.65
N SER A 167 8.37 -12.33 6.97
CA SER A 167 9.42 -13.01 7.75
C SER A 167 9.59 -14.48 7.38
N PHE A 168 8.51 -15.16 6.98
CA PHE A 168 8.56 -16.55 6.53
C PHE A 168 9.28 -16.73 5.20
N LEU A 169 9.36 -15.66 4.40
CA LEU A 169 10.06 -15.65 3.12
C LEU A 169 11.56 -15.34 3.24
N ARG A 170 12.03 -14.90 4.42
CA ARG A 170 13.44 -14.56 4.66
C ARG A 170 14.44 -15.63 4.21
N PRO A 171 14.21 -16.94 4.40
CA PRO A 171 15.14 -17.96 3.93
C PRO A 171 15.33 -17.95 2.41
N LEU A 172 14.28 -17.62 1.66
CA LEU A 172 14.37 -17.44 0.20
C LEU A 172 15.25 -16.25 -0.18
N PHE A 173 15.17 -15.19 0.63
CA PHE A 173 15.90 -13.93 0.45
C PHE A 173 17.29 -13.92 1.11
N ALA A 174 17.76 -15.06 1.58
CA ALA A 174 19.17 -15.23 1.98
C ALA A 174 20.15 -15.13 0.79
N LYS A 175 19.63 -15.31 -0.43
CA LYS A 175 20.44 -15.29 -1.67
C LYS A 175 20.34 -13.92 -2.37
N PRO A 176 21.46 -13.32 -2.85
CA PRO A 176 21.43 -12.03 -3.54
C PRO A 176 20.49 -11.97 -4.76
N PRO A 177 20.37 -13.02 -5.62
CA PRO A 177 19.50 -12.94 -6.79
C PRO A 177 18.02 -12.71 -6.46
N THR A 178 17.53 -13.16 -5.30
CA THR A 178 16.14 -12.96 -4.90
C THR A 178 15.84 -11.50 -4.57
N TRP A 179 16.81 -10.78 -4.00
CA TRP A 179 16.71 -9.33 -3.79
C TRP A 179 16.71 -8.56 -5.11
N VAL A 180 17.57 -8.96 -6.05
CA VAL A 180 17.59 -8.36 -7.40
C VAL A 180 16.23 -8.54 -8.08
N ALA A 181 15.65 -9.74 -8.02
CA ALA A 181 14.32 -10.01 -8.57
C ALA A 181 13.24 -9.13 -7.91
N LEU A 182 13.26 -8.99 -6.59
CA LEU A 182 12.32 -8.12 -5.86
C LEU A 182 12.44 -6.66 -6.30
N GLU A 183 13.66 -6.13 -6.40
CA GLU A 183 13.88 -4.73 -6.83
C GLU A 183 13.44 -4.49 -8.28
N ILE A 184 13.62 -5.48 -9.16
CA ILE A 184 13.10 -5.41 -10.54
C ILE A 184 11.57 -5.36 -10.52
N VAL A 185 10.91 -6.23 -9.74
CA VAL A 185 9.45 -6.22 -9.60
C VAL A 185 8.97 -4.87 -9.07
N ILE A 186 9.61 -4.31 -8.03
CA ILE A 186 9.28 -2.98 -7.50
C ILE A 186 9.46 -1.90 -8.56
N GLY A 187 10.48 -2.02 -9.40
CA GLY A 187 10.74 -1.05 -10.47
C GLY A 187 9.74 -1.11 -11.63
N LEU A 188 9.09 -2.26 -11.85
CA LEU A 188 8.09 -2.47 -12.91
C LEU A 188 6.67 -2.08 -12.50
N VAL A 189 6.38 -2.06 -11.21
CA VAL A 189 5.06 -1.75 -10.61
C VAL A 189 4.94 -0.26 -10.30
#